data_4a08b1a4eca272863f7d0e8a8268896d
#
_entry.id   4a08b1a4eca272863f7d0e8a8268896d
#
_cell.length_a   1.000
_cell.length_b   1.000
_cell.length_c   1.000
_cell.angle_alpha   90.00
_cell.angle_beta   90.00
_cell.angle_gamma   90.00
#
_symmetry.space_group_name_H-M   'P 1'
#
loop_
_entity.id
_entity.type
_entity.pdbx_description
1 polymer ?
#
loop_
_entity_poly.entity_id
_entity_poly.type
_entity_poly.pdbx_seq_one_letter_code
_entity_poly.pdbx_strand_id
1 'polypeptide(L)'
;MANVIRKMTELLVQAQEVERIHSSFKYQQSLFLTEAISYGESFLTKQQLERGQSLGINLQLPRRILVAEIVPNQPDYQPNLHELAQRLAECAHAIDPLCCHTVTNQLMVFLTCLKNNDSLLRLAHKLRECVKNPHWDIYIGIDAPAEDNTKLREAFQQAQKALHSCHRKGNIRIKSYADINMELFADLIPLTAKKEYVHKIFSKYTNEELAEAMHTLECYFEHDGSIANTAQSLFIHKNTLQQHLKKIARRTGYDPRSLRCSGVFYMVLYFYQDITLEELPHT
;
A
#
# COMPACT_ATOMS: atom_id res chain seq x y z
N MET A 1 -42.58 -12.29 -37.85
CA MET A 1 -42.34 -12.22 -36.40
C MET A 1 -41.51 -13.42 -35.90
N ALA A 2 -41.87 -14.67 -36.17
CA ALA A 2 -41.14 -15.86 -35.71
C ALA A 2 -39.65 -15.91 -36.14
N ASN A 3 -39.29 -15.53 -37.35
CA ASN A 3 -37.89 -15.49 -37.82
C ASN A 3 -37.03 -14.41 -37.10
N VAL A 4 -37.63 -13.31 -36.70
CA VAL A 4 -36.91 -12.25 -35.97
C VAL A 4 -36.61 -12.71 -34.55
N ILE A 5 -37.59 -13.34 -33.90
CA ILE A 5 -37.41 -13.88 -32.53
C ILE A 5 -36.34 -14.97 -32.52
N ARG A 6 -36.40 -15.90 -33.50
CA ARG A 6 -35.38 -16.95 -33.63
C ARG A 6 -33.97 -16.37 -33.80
N LYS A 7 -33.79 -15.37 -34.67
CA LYS A 7 -32.52 -14.74 -34.94
C LYS A 7 -32.01 -13.97 -33.73
N MET A 8 -32.91 -13.31 -32.98
CA MET A 8 -32.56 -12.66 -31.70
C MET A 8 -32.11 -13.67 -30.64
N THR A 9 -32.80 -14.80 -30.51
CA THR A 9 -32.43 -15.87 -29.58
C THR A 9 -31.07 -16.49 -29.93
N GLU A 10 -30.80 -16.74 -31.21
CA GLU A 10 -29.50 -17.24 -31.68
C GLU A 10 -28.36 -16.24 -31.34
N LEU A 11 -28.59 -14.94 -31.56
CA LEU A 11 -27.61 -13.90 -31.22
C LEU A 11 -27.38 -13.79 -29.70
N LEU A 12 -28.42 -13.92 -28.87
CA LEU A 12 -28.29 -13.91 -27.41
C LEU A 12 -27.49 -15.11 -26.89
N VAL A 13 -27.77 -16.32 -27.46
CA VAL A 13 -27.02 -17.53 -27.10
C VAL A 13 -25.54 -17.40 -27.49
N GLN A 14 -25.27 -16.88 -28.71
CA GLN A 14 -23.89 -16.63 -29.13
C GLN A 14 -23.19 -15.60 -28.24
N ALA A 15 -23.86 -14.51 -27.88
CA ALA A 15 -23.31 -13.51 -26.98
C ALA A 15 -22.98 -14.08 -25.59
N GLN A 16 -23.87 -14.90 -25.03
CA GLN A 16 -23.64 -15.59 -23.75
C GLN A 16 -22.48 -16.59 -23.80
N GLU A 17 -22.33 -17.32 -24.90
CA GLU A 17 -21.23 -18.27 -25.09
C GLU A 17 -19.88 -17.53 -25.20
N VAL A 18 -19.83 -16.42 -25.95
CA VAL A 18 -18.64 -15.56 -26.05
C VAL A 18 -18.27 -14.98 -24.68
N GLU A 19 -19.24 -14.51 -23.94
CA GLU A 19 -19.02 -13.96 -22.58
C GLU A 19 -18.51 -15.03 -21.61
N ARG A 20 -19.03 -16.26 -21.69
CA ARG A 20 -18.59 -17.41 -20.91
C ARG A 20 -17.16 -17.81 -21.22
N ILE A 21 -16.79 -17.87 -22.50
CA ILE A 21 -15.41 -18.15 -22.94
C ILE A 21 -14.48 -17.05 -22.46
N HIS A 22 -14.86 -15.80 -22.59
CA HIS A 22 -14.07 -14.66 -22.17
C HIS A 22 -13.85 -14.64 -20.64
N SER A 23 -14.88 -14.92 -19.85
CA SER A 23 -14.79 -15.04 -18.39
C SER A 23 -13.87 -16.18 -17.97
N SER A 24 -13.97 -17.33 -18.63
CA SER A 24 -13.09 -18.48 -18.40
C SER A 24 -11.63 -18.16 -18.71
N PHE A 25 -11.38 -17.46 -19.82
CA PHE A 25 -10.03 -17.04 -20.20
C PHE A 25 -9.41 -16.05 -19.19
N LYS A 26 -10.16 -15.03 -18.78
CA LYS A 26 -9.74 -14.09 -17.72
C LYS A 26 -9.44 -14.80 -16.41
N TYR A 27 -10.26 -15.77 -16.03
CA TYR A 27 -10.02 -16.57 -14.84
C TYR A 27 -8.71 -17.36 -14.93
N GLN A 28 -8.42 -18.00 -16.07
CA GLN A 28 -7.15 -18.69 -16.28
C GLN A 28 -5.95 -17.74 -16.25
N GLN A 29 -6.06 -16.54 -16.82
CA GLN A 29 -5.02 -15.51 -16.71
C GLN A 29 -4.77 -15.13 -15.25
N SER A 30 -5.83 -14.86 -14.49
CA SER A 30 -5.72 -14.48 -13.07
C SER A 30 -5.07 -15.58 -12.22
N LEU A 31 -5.49 -16.84 -12.42
CA LEU A 31 -4.90 -17.99 -11.74
C LEU A 31 -3.41 -18.14 -12.06
N PHE A 32 -3.05 -18.05 -13.35
CA PHE A 32 -1.67 -18.13 -13.80
C PHE A 32 -0.79 -17.04 -13.16
N LEU A 33 -1.27 -15.80 -13.12
CA LEU A 33 -0.55 -14.70 -12.47
C LEU A 33 -0.40 -14.90 -10.96
N THR A 34 -1.45 -15.39 -10.31
CA THR A 34 -1.42 -15.69 -8.87
C THR A 34 -0.39 -16.78 -8.56
N GLU A 35 -0.31 -17.83 -9.38
CA GLU A 35 0.73 -18.86 -9.28
C GLU A 35 2.12 -18.26 -9.50
N ALA A 36 2.30 -17.42 -10.52
CA ALA A 36 3.59 -16.82 -10.85
C ALA A 36 4.14 -15.92 -9.72
N ILE A 37 3.30 -15.09 -9.11
CA ILE A 37 3.70 -14.24 -7.98
C ILE A 37 3.91 -15.02 -6.68
N SER A 38 3.21 -16.15 -6.50
CA SER A 38 3.32 -16.98 -5.29
C SER A 38 4.56 -17.86 -5.29
N TYR A 39 4.87 -18.47 -6.43
CA TYR A 39 5.99 -19.41 -6.56
C TYR A 39 7.28 -18.75 -7.10
N GLY A 40 7.17 -17.59 -7.75
CA GLY A 40 8.33 -16.84 -8.23
C GLY A 40 9.18 -17.60 -9.24
N GLU A 41 10.50 -17.60 -9.03
CA GLU A 41 11.48 -18.21 -9.96
C GLU A 41 11.20 -19.70 -10.23
N SER A 42 10.77 -20.45 -9.24
CA SER A 42 10.46 -21.88 -9.38
C SER A 42 9.27 -22.15 -10.33
N PHE A 43 8.43 -21.16 -10.57
CA PHE A 43 7.34 -21.23 -11.51
C PHE A 43 7.77 -20.99 -12.97
N LEU A 44 8.86 -20.26 -13.21
CA LEU A 44 9.30 -19.82 -14.54
C LEU A 44 9.96 -20.92 -15.38
N THR A 45 9.36 -22.11 -15.42
CA THR A 45 9.79 -23.20 -16.29
C THR A 45 9.42 -22.89 -17.75
N LYS A 46 10.09 -23.55 -18.71
CA LYS A 46 9.80 -23.41 -20.15
C LYS A 46 8.32 -23.66 -20.44
N GLN A 47 7.75 -24.70 -19.85
CA GLN A 47 6.32 -25.04 -20.02
C GLN A 47 5.40 -23.91 -19.51
N GLN A 48 5.70 -23.31 -18.37
CA GLN A 48 4.90 -22.22 -17.82
C GLN A 48 5.05 -20.93 -18.62
N LEU A 49 6.23 -20.66 -19.17
CA LEU A 49 6.43 -19.52 -20.08
C LEU A 49 5.63 -19.68 -21.37
N GLU A 50 5.60 -20.88 -21.97
CA GLU A 50 4.74 -21.19 -23.14
C GLU A 50 3.25 -21.08 -22.79
N ARG A 51 2.82 -21.57 -21.61
CA ARG A 51 1.46 -21.40 -21.13
C ARG A 51 1.10 -19.92 -20.95
N GLY A 52 1.98 -19.12 -20.37
CA GLY A 52 1.81 -17.68 -20.23
C GLY A 52 1.59 -17.00 -21.57
N GLN A 53 2.43 -17.33 -22.58
CA GLN A 53 2.28 -16.78 -23.92
C GLN A 53 0.92 -17.13 -24.55
N SER A 54 0.44 -18.36 -24.38
CA SER A 54 -0.90 -18.76 -24.87
C SER A 54 -2.04 -18.02 -24.18
N LEU A 55 -1.82 -17.55 -22.95
CA LEU A 55 -2.72 -16.67 -22.20
C LEU A 55 -2.49 -15.18 -22.48
N GLY A 56 -1.63 -14.81 -23.44
CA GLY A 56 -1.28 -13.42 -23.73
C GLY A 56 -0.40 -12.75 -22.68
N ILE A 57 0.21 -13.54 -21.79
CA ILE A 57 1.07 -13.06 -20.69
C ILE A 57 2.52 -13.43 -20.97
N ASN A 58 3.35 -12.45 -21.32
CA ASN A 58 4.78 -12.67 -21.49
C ASN A 58 5.54 -12.31 -20.21
N LEU A 59 5.93 -13.32 -19.40
CA LEU A 59 6.70 -13.15 -18.17
C LEU A 59 8.23 -13.00 -18.42
N GLN A 60 8.69 -13.12 -19.67
CA GLN A 60 10.09 -12.84 -20.01
C GLN A 60 10.37 -11.32 -20.12
N LEU A 61 9.31 -10.52 -20.24
CA LEU A 61 9.44 -9.06 -20.21
C LEU A 61 9.75 -8.58 -18.79
N PRO A 62 10.53 -7.49 -18.66
CA PRO A 62 10.70 -6.82 -17.38
C PRO A 62 9.34 -6.45 -16.77
N ARG A 63 9.12 -6.84 -15.52
CA ARG A 63 7.87 -6.56 -14.82
C ARG A 63 8.14 -5.81 -13.52
N ARG A 64 7.32 -4.82 -13.27
CA ARG A 64 7.21 -4.13 -11.99
C ARG A 64 5.84 -4.42 -11.40
N ILE A 65 5.74 -4.43 -10.10
CA ILE A 65 4.51 -4.79 -9.39
C ILE A 65 3.96 -3.61 -8.60
N LEU A 66 2.67 -3.34 -8.80
CA LEU A 66 1.87 -2.51 -7.91
C LEU A 66 0.83 -3.39 -7.23
N VAL A 67 0.65 -3.20 -5.94
CA VAL A 67 -0.42 -3.83 -5.15
C VAL A 67 -1.35 -2.75 -4.65
N ALA A 68 -2.64 -2.90 -4.95
CA ALA A 68 -3.66 -1.95 -4.54
C ALA A 68 -4.69 -2.62 -3.62
N GLU A 69 -5.10 -1.89 -2.60
CA GLU A 69 -6.15 -2.28 -1.65
C GLU A 69 -7.20 -1.18 -1.58
N ILE A 70 -8.47 -1.59 -1.59
CA ILE A 70 -9.60 -0.68 -1.39
C ILE A 70 -10.09 -0.86 0.04
N VAL A 71 -10.05 0.22 0.80
CA VAL A 71 -10.46 0.24 2.20
C VAL A 71 -11.73 1.09 2.35
N PRO A 72 -12.85 0.50 2.80
CA PRO A 72 -14.06 1.25 3.09
C PRO A 72 -13.84 2.29 4.19
N ASN A 73 -14.40 3.49 4.02
CA ASN A 73 -14.39 4.55 5.04
C ASN A 73 -15.49 4.34 6.11
N GLN A 74 -16.42 3.40 5.84
CA GLN A 74 -17.52 3.04 6.74
C GLN A 74 -17.60 1.52 6.85
N PRO A 75 -17.74 0.95 8.08
CA PRO A 75 -17.71 -0.51 8.28
C PRO A 75 -18.83 -1.26 7.52
N ASP A 76 -19.99 -0.63 7.37
CA ASP A 76 -21.16 -1.24 6.72
C ASP A 76 -21.13 -1.17 5.19
N TYR A 77 -20.14 -0.49 4.61
CA TYR A 77 -20.01 -0.34 3.17
C TYR A 77 -19.11 -1.42 2.57
N GLN A 78 -19.68 -2.26 1.71
CA GLN A 78 -18.92 -3.27 0.96
C GLN A 78 -18.83 -2.87 -0.52
N PRO A 79 -17.65 -2.42 -0.99
CA PRO A 79 -17.45 -2.10 -2.39
C PRO A 79 -17.52 -3.37 -3.24
N ASN A 80 -18.06 -3.25 -4.45
CA ASN A 80 -18.00 -4.32 -5.44
C ASN A 80 -16.57 -4.44 -5.97
N LEU A 81 -15.73 -5.26 -5.34
CA LEU A 81 -14.32 -5.43 -5.69
C LEU A 81 -14.12 -5.92 -7.13
N HIS A 82 -15.06 -6.72 -7.66
CA HIS A 82 -14.96 -7.22 -9.05
C HIS A 82 -15.11 -6.08 -10.07
N GLU A 83 -16.11 -5.23 -9.89
CA GLU A 83 -16.32 -4.07 -10.76
C GLU A 83 -15.17 -3.07 -10.67
N LEU A 84 -14.70 -2.81 -9.44
CA LEU A 84 -13.57 -1.91 -9.22
C LEU A 84 -12.27 -2.46 -9.82
N ALA A 85 -12.01 -3.75 -9.69
CA ALA A 85 -10.86 -4.41 -10.30
C ALA A 85 -10.90 -4.29 -11.83
N GLN A 86 -12.07 -4.45 -12.46
CA GLN A 86 -12.22 -4.27 -13.89
C GLN A 86 -11.94 -2.83 -14.32
N ARG A 87 -12.50 -1.83 -13.65
CA ARG A 87 -12.25 -0.41 -13.94
C ARG A 87 -10.78 -0.04 -13.79
N LEU A 88 -10.13 -0.54 -12.73
CA LEU A 88 -8.70 -0.32 -12.50
C LEU A 88 -7.85 -0.99 -13.58
N ALA A 89 -8.22 -2.20 -14.01
CA ALA A 89 -7.53 -2.91 -15.08
C ALA A 89 -7.63 -2.16 -16.43
N GLU A 90 -8.81 -1.64 -16.77
CA GLU A 90 -9.01 -0.81 -17.96
C GLU A 90 -8.16 0.47 -17.90
N CYS A 91 -8.10 1.12 -16.74
CA CYS A 91 -7.25 2.29 -16.51
C CYS A 91 -5.76 1.95 -16.66
N ALA A 92 -5.31 0.83 -16.10
CA ALA A 92 -3.93 0.37 -16.23
C ALA A 92 -3.56 0.04 -17.68
N HIS A 93 -4.43 -0.65 -18.40
CA HIS A 93 -4.25 -0.97 -19.83
C HIS A 93 -4.18 0.25 -20.73
N ALA A 94 -4.90 1.32 -20.40
CA ALA A 94 -4.84 2.58 -21.16
C ALA A 94 -3.45 3.24 -21.07
N ILE A 95 -2.69 2.98 -20.01
CA ILE A 95 -1.35 3.54 -19.77
C ILE A 95 -0.26 2.57 -20.22
N ASP A 96 -0.42 1.29 -19.88
CA ASP A 96 0.49 0.21 -20.30
C ASP A 96 -0.33 -0.94 -20.89
N PRO A 97 -0.43 -1.06 -22.22
CA PRO A 97 -1.18 -2.13 -22.90
C PRO A 97 -0.66 -3.55 -22.57
N LEU A 98 0.56 -3.67 -22.05
CA LEU A 98 1.15 -4.94 -21.62
C LEU A 98 0.93 -5.22 -20.12
N CYS A 99 0.22 -4.34 -19.42
CA CYS A 99 -0.10 -4.54 -18.02
C CYS A 99 -1.04 -5.74 -17.86
N CYS A 100 -0.67 -6.65 -16.95
CA CYS A 100 -1.52 -7.75 -16.54
C CYS A 100 -1.97 -7.52 -15.10
N HIS A 101 -3.10 -8.12 -14.70
CA HIS A 101 -3.58 -8.00 -13.33
C HIS A 101 -4.18 -9.29 -12.82
N THR A 102 -4.19 -9.44 -11.51
CA THR A 102 -4.91 -10.49 -10.77
C THR A 102 -5.46 -9.93 -9.47
N VAL A 103 -6.41 -10.64 -8.88
CA VAL A 103 -6.93 -10.35 -7.55
C VAL A 103 -6.63 -11.53 -6.64
N THR A 104 -5.95 -11.30 -5.53
CA THR A 104 -5.62 -12.30 -4.53
C THR A 104 -5.75 -11.71 -3.13
N ASN A 105 -6.42 -12.43 -2.21
CA ASN A 105 -6.64 -11.99 -0.83
C ASN A 105 -7.16 -10.53 -0.72
N GLN A 106 -8.15 -10.17 -1.55
CA GLN A 106 -8.74 -8.83 -1.67
C GLN A 106 -7.77 -7.74 -2.18
N LEU A 107 -6.54 -8.10 -2.50
CA LEU A 107 -5.56 -7.22 -3.11
C LEU A 107 -5.62 -7.31 -4.64
N MET A 108 -5.56 -6.17 -5.30
CA MET A 108 -5.40 -6.10 -6.75
C MET A 108 -3.92 -5.94 -7.08
N VAL A 109 -3.39 -6.87 -7.87
CA VAL A 109 -1.98 -6.92 -8.23
C VAL A 109 -1.84 -6.62 -9.71
N PHE A 110 -1.05 -5.60 -10.04
CA PHE A 110 -0.76 -5.18 -11.41
C PHE A 110 0.70 -5.47 -11.74
N LEU A 111 0.93 -6.20 -12.82
CA LEU A 111 2.25 -6.46 -13.38
C LEU A 111 2.42 -5.59 -14.63
N THR A 112 3.22 -4.55 -14.55
CA THR A 112 3.43 -3.55 -15.61
C THR A 112 4.83 -3.65 -16.21
N CYS A 113 5.00 -3.22 -17.46
CA CYS A 113 6.29 -3.09 -18.13
C CYS A 113 6.93 -1.70 -17.97
N LEU A 114 6.30 -0.80 -17.22
CA LEU A 114 6.88 0.50 -16.90
C LEU A 114 8.11 0.32 -15.99
N LYS A 115 9.25 0.90 -16.38
CA LYS A 115 10.53 0.70 -15.68
C LYS A 115 10.84 1.79 -14.66
N ASN A 116 10.41 2.99 -14.93
CA ASN A 116 10.82 4.18 -14.19
C ASN A 116 9.79 4.47 -13.08
N ASN A 117 10.29 4.82 -11.88
CA ASN A 117 9.45 5.08 -10.71
C ASN A 117 8.44 6.21 -10.94
N ASP A 118 8.79 7.28 -11.68
CA ASP A 118 7.86 8.38 -11.96
C ASP A 118 6.68 7.91 -12.81
N SER A 119 6.91 6.98 -13.75
CA SER A 119 5.84 6.39 -14.57
C SER A 119 4.93 5.50 -13.73
N LEU A 120 5.49 4.74 -12.78
CA LEU A 120 4.74 3.92 -11.83
C LEU A 120 3.92 4.78 -10.87
N LEU A 121 4.49 5.86 -10.35
CA LEU A 121 3.77 6.82 -9.51
C LEU A 121 2.62 7.46 -10.29
N ARG A 122 2.84 7.85 -11.55
CA ARG A 122 1.76 8.36 -12.41
C ARG A 122 0.67 7.33 -12.64
N LEU A 123 1.02 6.07 -12.89
CA LEU A 123 0.05 4.98 -12.99
C LEU A 123 -0.74 4.84 -11.68
N ALA A 124 -0.06 4.79 -10.54
CA ALA A 124 -0.70 4.67 -9.22
C ALA A 124 -1.67 5.84 -8.94
N HIS A 125 -1.26 7.08 -9.24
CA HIS A 125 -2.15 8.24 -9.12
C HIS A 125 -3.37 8.14 -10.04
N LYS A 126 -3.21 7.67 -11.28
CA LYS A 126 -4.32 7.48 -12.21
C LYS A 126 -5.27 6.38 -11.75
N LEU A 127 -4.76 5.26 -11.26
CA LEU A 127 -5.59 4.21 -10.66
C LEU A 127 -6.44 4.77 -9.52
N ARG A 128 -5.83 5.58 -8.66
CA ARG A 128 -6.54 6.25 -7.56
C ARG A 128 -7.64 7.20 -8.04
N GLU A 129 -7.37 8.00 -9.08
CA GLU A 129 -8.35 8.91 -9.67
C GLU A 129 -9.51 8.17 -10.31
N CYS A 130 -9.27 7.03 -10.99
CA CYS A 130 -10.29 6.25 -11.70
C CYS A 130 -11.38 5.70 -10.77
N VAL A 131 -11.06 5.44 -9.51
CA VAL A 131 -11.99 4.86 -8.53
C VAL A 131 -12.25 5.80 -7.35
N LYS A 132 -11.92 7.08 -7.47
CA LYS A 132 -12.15 8.08 -6.43
C LYS A 132 -13.62 8.09 -5.99
N ASN A 133 -13.85 7.91 -4.70
CA ASN A 133 -15.19 7.84 -4.12
C ASN A 133 -15.15 8.27 -2.65
N PRO A 134 -16.19 8.93 -2.10
CA PRO A 134 -16.23 9.32 -0.69
C PRO A 134 -16.40 8.15 0.28
N HIS A 135 -16.83 6.98 -0.19
CA HIS A 135 -17.12 5.82 0.67
C HIS A 135 -15.93 4.89 0.88
N TRP A 136 -14.84 5.05 0.13
CA TRP A 136 -13.60 4.26 0.29
C TRP A 136 -12.37 5.05 -0.11
N ASP A 137 -11.22 4.58 0.38
CA ASP A 137 -9.89 4.99 -0.07
C ASP A 137 -9.21 3.83 -0.80
N ILE A 138 -8.26 4.15 -1.67
CA ILE A 138 -7.38 3.17 -2.30
C ILE A 138 -5.94 3.45 -1.86
N TYR A 139 -5.29 2.40 -1.35
CA TYR A 139 -3.89 2.38 -0.98
C TYR A 139 -3.11 1.59 -2.02
N ILE A 140 -1.92 2.06 -2.38
CA ILE A 140 -1.10 1.43 -3.42
C ILE A 140 0.34 1.34 -2.95
N GLY A 141 0.87 0.12 -2.91
CA GLY A 141 2.27 -0.17 -2.73
C GLY A 141 2.94 -0.50 -4.06
N ILE A 142 4.16 -0.01 -4.27
CA ILE A 142 4.97 -0.21 -5.46
C ILE A 142 6.26 -0.92 -5.04
N ASP A 143 6.70 -1.91 -5.80
CA ASP A 143 7.98 -2.60 -5.60
C ASP A 143 9.19 -1.67 -5.78
N ALA A 144 10.40 -2.18 -5.52
CA ALA A 144 11.64 -1.51 -5.90
C ALA A 144 12.06 -1.88 -7.34
N PRO A 145 12.83 -1.00 -8.02
CA PRO A 145 13.48 -1.37 -9.26
C PRO A 145 14.40 -2.58 -9.02
N ALA A 146 14.22 -3.65 -9.79
CA ALA A 146 15.08 -4.82 -9.76
C ALA A 146 15.93 -4.87 -11.04
N GLU A 147 17.17 -5.32 -10.90
CA GLU A 147 18.04 -5.61 -12.04
C GLU A 147 17.61 -6.91 -12.74
N ASP A 148 17.02 -7.84 -11.98
CA ASP A 148 16.55 -9.14 -12.46
C ASP A 148 15.01 -9.21 -12.43
N ASN A 149 14.44 -9.40 -13.60
CA ASN A 149 12.99 -9.40 -13.82
C ASN A 149 12.30 -10.73 -13.46
N THR A 150 13.05 -11.74 -13.05
CA THR A 150 12.51 -13.06 -12.71
C THR A 150 11.97 -13.13 -11.29
N LYS A 151 12.33 -12.18 -10.43
CA LYS A 151 11.97 -12.16 -9.00
C LYS A 151 10.58 -11.64 -8.70
N LEU A 152 9.55 -12.14 -9.40
CA LEU A 152 8.17 -11.69 -9.23
C LEU A 152 7.65 -11.83 -7.79
N ARG A 153 8.01 -12.91 -7.10
CA ARG A 153 7.64 -13.13 -5.70
C ARG A 153 8.24 -12.07 -4.78
N GLU A 154 9.51 -11.76 -4.96
CA GLU A 154 10.20 -10.72 -4.19
C GLU A 154 9.59 -9.35 -4.46
N ALA A 155 9.36 -9.00 -5.72
CA ALA A 155 8.71 -7.75 -6.11
C ALA A 155 7.29 -7.62 -5.52
N PHE A 156 6.51 -8.70 -5.50
CA PHE A 156 5.20 -8.74 -4.86
C PHE A 156 5.29 -8.50 -3.34
N GLN A 157 6.23 -9.17 -2.67
CA GLN A 157 6.46 -8.97 -1.23
C GLN A 157 6.91 -7.54 -0.91
N GLN A 158 7.75 -6.95 -1.76
CA GLN A 158 8.17 -5.55 -1.62
C GLN A 158 6.98 -4.60 -1.76
N ALA A 159 6.15 -4.78 -2.80
CA ALA A 159 4.96 -3.97 -3.01
C ALA A 159 3.94 -4.13 -1.85
N GLN A 160 3.79 -5.33 -1.29
CA GLN A 160 2.95 -5.56 -0.10
C GLN A 160 3.48 -4.82 1.14
N LYS A 161 4.80 -4.83 1.38
CA LYS A 161 5.40 -4.07 2.47
C LYS A 161 5.19 -2.56 2.29
N ALA A 162 5.32 -2.07 1.05
CA ALA A 162 5.04 -0.69 0.72
C ALA A 162 3.57 -0.33 0.99
N LEU A 163 2.64 -1.18 0.58
CA LEU A 163 1.21 -1.03 0.86
C LEU A 163 0.93 -1.00 2.37
N HIS A 164 1.47 -1.97 3.12
CA HIS A 164 1.31 -2.01 4.58
C HIS A 164 1.80 -0.72 5.26
N SER A 165 2.91 -0.18 4.78
CA SER A 165 3.44 1.09 5.26
C SER A 165 2.52 2.30 4.98
N CYS A 166 1.63 2.24 3.99
CA CYS A 166 0.63 3.29 3.76
C CYS A 166 -0.39 3.39 4.88
N HIS A 167 -0.77 2.27 5.51
CA HIS A 167 -1.76 2.25 6.59
C HIS A 167 -1.28 2.88 7.90
N ARG A 168 0.03 3.00 8.08
CA ARG A 168 0.64 3.50 9.32
C ARG A 168 0.59 5.02 9.46
N LYS A 169 0.72 5.77 8.37
CA LYS A 169 0.71 7.24 8.39
C LYS A 169 -0.52 7.79 7.71
N GLY A 170 -1.35 8.44 8.47
CA GLY A 170 -2.72 8.91 8.22
C GLY A 170 -3.08 9.52 6.86
N ASN A 171 -2.15 9.78 5.93
CA ASN A 171 -2.49 10.40 4.64
C ASN A 171 -1.69 9.91 3.43
N ILE A 172 -0.77 8.97 3.63
CA ILE A 172 0.01 8.42 2.51
C ILE A 172 -0.79 7.31 1.88
N ARG A 173 -1.21 7.50 0.63
CA ARG A 173 -2.04 6.54 -0.12
C ARG A 173 -1.24 5.75 -1.16
N ILE A 174 -0.05 6.23 -1.50
CA ILE A 174 0.85 5.59 -2.47
C ILE A 174 2.24 5.62 -1.89
N LYS A 175 2.91 4.47 -1.83
CA LYS A 175 4.29 4.37 -1.36
C LYS A 175 5.09 3.39 -2.21
N SER A 176 6.35 3.74 -2.51
CA SER A 176 7.30 2.84 -3.13
C SER A 176 8.14 2.13 -2.06
N TYR A 177 8.48 0.86 -2.31
CA TYR A 177 9.39 0.12 -1.44
C TYR A 177 10.78 0.77 -1.35
N ALA A 178 11.20 1.49 -2.40
CA ALA A 178 12.45 2.25 -2.38
C ALA A 178 12.46 3.37 -1.32
N ASP A 179 11.28 3.85 -0.90
CA ASP A 179 11.12 4.91 0.10
C ASP A 179 10.92 4.36 1.52
N ILE A 180 10.96 3.02 1.69
CA ILE A 180 10.85 2.36 2.98
C ILE A 180 12.24 2.19 3.58
N ASN A 181 12.42 2.63 4.80
CA ASN A 181 13.68 2.55 5.53
C ASN A 181 13.52 1.82 6.87
N MET A 182 13.16 2.57 7.90
CA MET A 182 12.99 2.05 9.27
C MET A 182 11.85 1.03 9.37
N GLU A 183 10.86 1.16 8.51
CA GLU A 183 9.69 0.28 8.44
C GLU A 183 10.05 -1.18 8.23
N LEU A 184 11.11 -1.45 7.46
CA LEU A 184 11.57 -2.81 7.19
C LEU A 184 11.98 -3.58 8.46
N PHE A 185 12.55 -2.85 9.42
CA PHE A 185 13.02 -3.43 10.67
C PHE A 185 11.93 -3.45 11.74
N ALA A 186 11.10 -2.42 11.76
CA ALA A 186 10.07 -2.28 12.77
C ALA A 186 9.02 -3.42 12.70
N ASP A 187 8.71 -3.93 11.50
CA ASP A 187 7.79 -5.06 11.33
C ASP A 187 8.34 -6.38 11.89
N LEU A 188 9.66 -6.49 12.04
CA LEU A 188 10.31 -7.67 12.63
C LEU A 188 10.31 -7.64 14.17
N ILE A 189 10.02 -6.48 14.79
CA ILE A 189 10.05 -6.30 16.25
C ILE A 189 8.68 -6.66 16.81
N PRO A 190 8.61 -7.61 17.75
CA PRO A 190 7.35 -7.99 18.41
C PRO A 190 6.71 -6.78 19.12
N LEU A 191 5.37 -6.72 19.13
CA LEU A 191 4.63 -5.62 19.77
C LEU A 191 4.97 -5.45 21.25
N THR A 192 5.21 -6.55 21.96
CA THR A 192 5.64 -6.53 23.37
C THR A 192 6.95 -5.75 23.57
N ALA A 193 7.92 -5.95 22.68
CA ALA A 193 9.19 -5.22 22.71
C ALA A 193 9.01 -3.75 22.33
N LYS A 194 8.09 -3.44 21.40
CA LYS A 194 7.73 -2.05 21.07
C LYS A 194 7.11 -1.34 22.26
N LYS A 195 6.14 -1.98 22.94
CA LYS A 195 5.51 -1.46 24.17
C LYS A 195 6.55 -1.23 25.27
N GLU A 196 7.44 -2.18 25.48
CA GLU A 196 8.52 -2.06 26.47
C GLU A 196 9.45 -0.86 26.16
N TYR A 197 9.83 -0.68 24.88
CA TYR A 197 10.68 0.41 24.46
C TYR A 197 10.03 1.79 24.70
N VAL A 198 8.77 1.96 24.30
CA VAL A 198 8.03 3.21 24.52
C VAL A 198 7.87 3.47 26.02
N HIS A 199 7.48 2.46 26.81
CA HIS A 199 7.32 2.58 28.25
C HIS A 199 8.64 2.95 28.96
N LYS A 200 9.77 2.36 28.57
CA LYS A 200 11.09 2.67 29.12
C LYS A 200 11.44 4.14 28.99
N ILE A 201 11.13 4.77 27.85
CA ILE A 201 11.47 6.16 27.58
C ILE A 201 10.47 7.11 28.23
N PHE A 202 9.18 6.76 28.20
CA PHE A 202 8.09 7.59 28.68
C PHE A 202 7.47 7.10 30.00
N SER A 203 8.24 6.36 30.84
CA SER A 203 7.78 5.78 32.10
C SER A 203 7.20 6.79 33.13
N LYS A 204 7.49 8.09 32.97
CA LYS A 204 7.00 9.16 33.81
C LYS A 204 5.78 9.89 33.26
N TYR A 205 5.12 9.35 32.20
CA TYR A 205 4.00 9.98 31.53
C TYR A 205 2.72 9.20 31.80
N THR A 206 1.60 9.90 31.97
CA THR A 206 0.27 9.29 31.86
C THR A 206 -0.07 9.03 30.38
N ASN A 207 -1.13 8.27 30.09
CA ASN A 207 -1.54 8.00 28.71
C ASN A 207 -1.89 9.28 27.95
N GLU A 208 -2.59 10.22 28.60
CA GLU A 208 -2.95 11.51 28.00
C GLU A 208 -1.71 12.37 27.71
N GLU A 209 -0.79 12.46 28.69
CA GLU A 209 0.46 13.19 28.50
C GLU A 209 1.36 12.56 27.44
N LEU A 210 1.32 11.23 27.31
CA LEU A 210 2.04 10.50 26.27
C LEU A 210 1.48 10.84 24.88
N ALA A 211 0.17 10.80 24.71
CA ALA A 211 -0.47 11.15 23.44
C ALA A 211 -0.16 12.61 23.03
N GLU A 212 -0.19 13.56 23.97
CA GLU A 212 0.19 14.96 23.71
C GLU A 212 1.67 15.09 23.32
N ALA A 213 2.56 14.35 24.00
CA ALA A 213 3.97 14.35 23.67
C ALA A 213 4.25 13.74 22.30
N MET A 214 3.56 12.63 21.94
CA MET A 214 3.67 12.01 20.62
C MET A 214 3.22 12.97 19.51
N HIS A 215 2.07 13.61 19.67
CA HIS A 215 1.58 14.59 18.70
C HIS A 215 2.55 15.78 18.52
N THR A 216 3.11 16.28 19.63
CA THR A 216 4.11 17.36 19.58
C THR A 216 5.38 16.93 18.86
N LEU A 217 5.90 15.73 19.14
CA LEU A 217 7.11 15.19 18.52
C LEU A 217 6.91 14.89 17.04
N GLU A 218 5.77 14.30 16.67
CA GLU A 218 5.44 13.99 15.28
C GLU A 218 5.42 15.27 14.45
N CYS A 219 4.67 16.29 14.90
CA CYS A 219 4.61 17.58 14.22
C CYS A 219 5.99 18.26 14.16
N TYR A 220 6.81 18.14 15.21
CA TYR A 220 8.16 18.70 15.25
C TYR A 220 9.09 18.07 14.21
N PHE A 221 9.05 16.75 14.05
CA PHE A 221 9.88 16.05 13.08
C PHE A 221 9.34 16.17 11.65
N GLU A 222 8.02 16.25 11.44
CA GLU A 222 7.43 16.55 10.13
C GLU A 222 7.84 17.91 9.56
N HIS A 223 8.19 18.85 10.45
CA HIS A 223 8.69 20.18 10.07
C HIS A 223 10.22 20.30 10.22
N ASP A 224 10.95 19.17 10.09
CA ASP A 224 12.43 19.15 10.16
C ASP A 224 13.03 19.85 11.38
N GLY A 225 12.34 19.81 12.52
CA GLY A 225 12.77 20.48 13.75
C GLY A 225 12.60 22.00 13.76
N SER A 226 11.85 22.56 12.82
CA SER A 226 11.57 24.00 12.75
C SER A 226 10.58 24.42 13.83
N ILE A 227 11.06 25.10 14.86
CA ILE A 227 10.21 25.66 15.93
C ILE A 227 9.10 26.57 15.38
N ALA A 228 9.41 27.36 14.33
CA ALA A 228 8.45 28.30 13.76
C ALA A 228 7.30 27.59 13.07
N ASN A 229 7.61 26.63 12.19
CA ASN A 229 6.61 25.91 11.40
C ASN A 229 5.79 24.97 12.29
N THR A 230 6.45 24.28 13.22
CA THR A 230 5.76 23.39 14.19
C THR A 230 4.79 24.18 15.08
N ALA A 231 5.23 25.32 15.63
CA ALA A 231 4.36 26.13 16.47
C ALA A 231 3.14 26.67 15.71
N GLN A 232 3.33 27.03 14.43
CA GLN A 232 2.23 27.45 13.56
C GLN A 232 1.27 26.29 13.27
N SER A 233 1.78 25.10 12.96
CA SER A 233 0.97 23.91 12.69
C SER A 233 0.17 23.46 13.92
N LEU A 234 0.76 23.57 15.12
CA LEU A 234 0.10 23.24 16.39
C LEU A 234 -0.79 24.37 16.94
N PHE A 235 -0.88 25.51 16.26
CA PHE A 235 -1.61 26.71 16.69
C PHE A 235 -1.21 27.21 18.10
N ILE A 236 0.10 27.12 18.45
CA ILE A 236 0.65 27.58 19.73
C ILE A 236 1.78 28.61 19.53
N HIS A 237 2.12 29.33 20.59
CA HIS A 237 3.25 30.23 20.55
C HIS A 237 4.60 29.46 20.56
N LYS A 238 5.62 29.99 19.87
CA LYS A 238 6.97 29.39 19.81
C LYS A 238 7.56 29.08 21.18
N ASN A 239 7.35 29.95 22.16
CA ASN A 239 7.84 29.73 23.52
C ASN A 239 7.14 28.56 24.21
N THR A 240 5.84 28.36 23.95
CA THR A 240 5.08 27.21 24.47
C THR A 240 5.62 25.91 23.89
N LEU A 241 5.87 25.84 22.57
CA LEU A 241 6.51 24.68 21.97
C LEU A 241 7.88 24.38 22.57
N GLN A 242 8.70 25.42 22.76
CA GLN A 242 10.02 25.24 23.40
C GLN A 242 9.89 24.68 24.81
N GLN A 243 8.89 25.11 25.60
CA GLN A 243 8.62 24.57 26.94
C GLN A 243 8.18 23.10 26.87
N HIS A 244 7.31 22.71 25.89
CA HIS A 244 6.93 21.32 25.68
C HIS A 244 8.16 20.45 25.35
N LEU A 245 9.00 20.85 24.41
CA LEU A 245 10.24 20.11 24.07
C LEU A 245 11.22 20.02 25.25
N LYS A 246 11.36 21.10 26.04
CA LYS A 246 12.17 21.06 27.29
C LYS A 246 11.56 20.12 28.33
N LYS A 247 10.23 20.08 28.48
CA LYS A 247 9.54 19.15 29.38
C LYS A 247 9.83 17.70 28.96
N ILE A 248 9.75 17.41 27.65
CA ILE A 248 10.09 16.10 27.11
C ILE A 248 11.54 15.74 27.42
N ALA A 249 12.50 16.63 27.11
CA ALA A 249 13.91 16.41 27.38
C ALA A 249 14.19 16.09 28.83
N ARG A 250 13.62 16.86 29.76
CA ARG A 250 13.84 16.69 31.20
C ARG A 250 13.24 15.39 31.74
N ARG A 251 12.08 14.97 31.23
CA ARG A 251 11.38 13.79 31.77
C ARG A 251 11.90 12.49 31.18
N THR A 252 12.26 12.49 29.88
CA THR A 252 12.79 11.30 29.21
C THR A 252 14.31 11.14 29.33
N GLY A 253 15.02 12.22 29.56
CA GLY A 253 16.50 12.25 29.51
C GLY A 253 17.06 12.43 28.08
N TYR A 254 16.20 12.53 27.08
CA TYR A 254 16.59 12.71 25.67
C TYR A 254 16.03 14.04 25.15
N ASP A 255 16.91 14.90 24.59
CA ASP A 255 16.46 16.18 24.01
C ASP A 255 16.04 16.00 22.54
N PRO A 256 14.75 16.23 22.20
CA PRO A 256 14.27 16.10 20.83
C PRO A 256 14.99 17.01 19.83
N ARG A 257 15.58 18.11 20.30
CA ARG A 257 16.31 19.07 19.47
C ARG A 257 17.74 18.64 19.17
N SER A 258 18.22 17.59 19.84
CA SER A 258 19.56 17.04 19.63
C SER A 258 19.52 15.98 18.54
N LEU A 259 20.35 16.14 17.52
CA LEU A 259 20.49 15.17 16.44
C LEU A 259 20.84 13.76 16.97
N ARG A 260 21.60 13.67 18.07
CA ARG A 260 21.94 12.38 18.71
C ARG A 260 20.72 11.64 19.27
N CYS A 261 19.68 12.38 19.66
CA CYS A 261 18.47 11.82 20.27
C CYS A 261 17.33 11.63 19.25
N SER A 262 17.45 12.18 18.04
CA SER A 262 16.40 12.10 17.01
C SER A 262 16.03 10.65 16.70
N GLY A 263 16.99 9.76 16.54
CA GLY A 263 16.75 8.33 16.28
C GLY A 263 15.92 7.64 17.37
N VAL A 264 16.11 8.02 18.66
CA VAL A 264 15.29 7.48 19.75
C VAL A 264 13.83 7.86 19.58
N PHE A 265 13.56 9.13 19.27
CA PHE A 265 12.18 9.60 19.11
C PHE A 265 11.53 9.12 17.81
N TYR A 266 12.28 8.99 16.72
CA TYR A 266 11.77 8.34 15.50
C TYR A 266 11.31 6.91 15.78
N MET A 267 12.11 6.12 16.52
CA MET A 267 11.72 4.76 16.90
C MET A 267 10.50 4.75 17.83
N VAL A 268 10.44 5.68 18.81
CA VAL A 268 9.30 5.80 19.72
C VAL A 268 8.02 6.11 18.93
N LEU A 269 8.05 7.13 18.07
CA LEU A 269 6.89 7.52 17.25
C LEU A 269 6.41 6.35 16.40
N TYR A 270 7.35 5.63 15.80
CA TYR A 270 7.06 4.49 14.96
C TYR A 270 6.37 3.35 15.73
N PHE A 271 6.92 3.00 16.89
CA PHE A 271 6.35 1.94 17.74
C PHE A 271 5.04 2.35 18.40
N TYR A 272 4.88 3.61 18.73
CA TYR A 272 3.64 4.13 19.29
C TYR A 272 2.46 4.04 18.30
N GLN A 273 2.71 4.27 17.02
CA GLN A 273 1.70 4.07 15.97
C GLN A 273 1.23 2.60 15.91
N ASP A 274 2.15 1.64 15.98
CA ASP A 274 1.79 0.21 15.99
C ASP A 274 0.98 -0.18 17.24
N ILE A 275 1.34 0.36 18.39
CA ILE A 275 0.64 0.11 19.66
C ILE A 275 -0.81 0.61 19.58
N THR A 276 -1.01 1.84 19.06
CA THR A 276 -2.35 2.44 18.95
C THR A 276 -3.22 1.77 17.89
N LEU A 277 -2.65 1.24 16.81
CA LEU A 277 -3.38 0.52 15.78
C LEU A 277 -3.95 -0.82 16.28
N GLU A 278 -3.24 -1.53 17.17
CA GLU A 278 -3.74 -2.77 17.75
C GLU A 278 -4.70 -2.58 18.93
N GLU A 279 -4.63 -1.44 19.63
CA GLU A 279 -5.54 -1.11 20.72
C GLU A 279 -6.89 -0.53 20.25
N LEU A 280 -7.00 -0.17 18.96
CA LEU A 280 -8.28 0.14 18.35
C LEU A 280 -9.05 -1.19 18.15
N PRO A 281 -10.30 -1.29 18.64
CA PRO A 281 -11.12 -2.47 18.37
C PRO A 281 -11.25 -2.63 16.85
N HIS A 282 -10.94 -3.82 16.36
CA HIS A 282 -11.25 -4.22 14.99
C HIS A 282 -12.79 -4.20 14.86
N THR A 283 -13.34 -3.05 14.49
CA THR A 283 -14.77 -2.88 14.19
C THR A 283 -15.08 -3.33 12.78
#